data_2d560ff489d00ce7f40cf6ed9dadf16e
#
_entry.id   2d560ff489d00ce7f40cf6ed9dadf16e
#
_cell.length_a   1.000
_cell.length_b   1.000
_cell.length_c   1.000
_cell.angle_alpha   90.00
_cell.angle_beta   90.00
_cell.angle_gamma   90.00
#
_symmetry.space_group_name_H-M   'P 1'
#
loop_
_entity.id
_entity.type
_entity.pdbx_description
1 polymer ?
#
loop_
_entity_poly.entity_id
_entity_poly.type
_entity_poly.pdbx_seq_one_letter_code
_entity_poly.pdbx_strand_id
1 'polypeptide(L)'
;MEVAKVLHMNEGIGEASYAKNSLLQQKVILMTKSIREAIAALYSSLCTAAVPDGIEDNKGNIYVSRTSPTTVVKAHYEQYERDFVTFLKYRSKELVKGGRMILTMLGRNNEDLYSKGCYYIVEPLVMALKELVEMGLIQKEKVNSFNILIYHPSPAEVKYIVEKEGSFTIDVLETSEFHIDATPQDCTNSDNMANSLRPLAEPLLVSHFGTELNMDQVFNKCREIFVYCMAKEKTTFTNVIISMTKRN
;
A
#
# COMPACT_ATOMS: atom_id res chain seq x y z
N MET A 1 12.55 16.15 -15.84
CA MET A 1 13.54 15.13 -15.46
C MET A 1 12.91 13.79 -15.80
N GLU A 2 13.43 13.09 -16.81
CA GLU A 2 12.83 11.85 -17.30
C GLU A 2 12.88 10.78 -16.22
N VAL A 3 11.73 10.27 -15.82
CA VAL A 3 11.56 9.18 -14.83
C VAL A 3 12.34 7.92 -15.24
N ALA A 4 12.58 7.73 -16.54
CA ALA A 4 13.38 6.63 -17.08
C ALA A 4 14.85 6.62 -16.62
N LYS A 5 15.39 7.75 -16.14
CA LYS A 5 16.77 7.82 -15.64
C LYS A 5 16.95 7.46 -14.17
N VAL A 6 15.86 7.33 -13.41
CA VAL A 6 15.92 7.06 -11.96
C VAL A 6 15.77 5.56 -11.65
N LEU A 7 15.24 4.77 -12.60
CA LEU A 7 15.09 3.33 -12.44
C LEU A 7 16.14 2.62 -13.30
N HIS A 8 17.38 2.58 -12.81
CA HIS A 8 18.41 1.67 -13.33
C HIS A 8 18.01 0.22 -13.05
N MET A 9 17.23 -0.36 -13.97
CA MET A 9 17.30 -1.80 -14.16
C MET A 9 18.59 -2.05 -14.94
N ASN A 10 19.51 -2.83 -14.33
CA ASN A 10 20.72 -3.25 -15.01
C ASN A 10 20.34 -3.94 -16.33
N GLU A 11 20.36 -3.19 -17.42
CA GLU A 11 20.41 -3.75 -18.76
C GLU A 11 21.75 -4.45 -18.84
N GLY A 12 21.74 -5.77 -18.78
CA GLY A 12 22.92 -6.56 -19.09
C GLY A 12 23.45 -6.11 -20.46
N ILE A 13 24.73 -5.76 -20.55
CA ILE A 13 25.36 -5.30 -21.79
C ILE A 13 25.48 -6.52 -22.71
N GLY A 14 24.79 -6.51 -23.89
CA GLY A 14 24.94 -7.49 -24.96
C GLY A 14 23.67 -8.27 -25.32
N GLU A 15 23.79 -9.17 -26.29
CA GLU A 15 22.70 -10.01 -26.79
C GLU A 15 22.14 -11.00 -25.77
N ALA A 16 22.86 -11.26 -24.69
CA ALA A 16 22.45 -12.11 -23.56
C ALA A 16 21.67 -11.35 -22.46
N SER A 17 21.28 -10.08 -22.71
CA SER A 17 20.47 -9.32 -21.76
C SER A 17 19.14 -10.03 -21.48
N TYR A 18 18.88 -10.33 -20.21
CA TYR A 18 17.64 -10.98 -19.75
C TYR A 18 16.39 -10.17 -20.14
N ALA A 19 16.49 -8.85 -20.19
CA ALA A 19 15.42 -7.97 -20.65
C ALA A 19 15.11 -8.11 -22.16
N LYS A 20 16.09 -8.47 -22.99
CA LYS A 20 15.91 -8.68 -24.43
C LYS A 20 15.42 -10.08 -24.79
N ASN A 21 15.72 -11.08 -23.97
CA ASN A 21 15.47 -12.49 -24.30
C ASN A 21 14.17 -13.07 -23.74
N SER A 22 13.43 -12.35 -22.91
CA SER A 22 12.15 -12.83 -22.38
C SER A 22 10.99 -11.94 -22.81
N LEU A 23 10.27 -12.37 -23.85
CA LEU A 23 9.00 -11.77 -24.28
C LEU A 23 7.96 -11.73 -23.13
N LEU A 24 7.98 -12.74 -22.24
CA LEU A 24 7.11 -12.80 -21.08
C LEU A 24 7.50 -11.72 -20.08
N GLN A 25 8.80 -11.50 -19.87
CA GLN A 25 9.29 -10.49 -18.94
C GLN A 25 9.18 -9.08 -19.50
N GLN A 26 9.36 -8.89 -20.80
CA GLN A 26 9.04 -7.62 -21.45
C GLN A 26 7.56 -7.26 -21.23
N LYS A 27 6.65 -8.23 -21.34
CA LYS A 27 5.23 -8.04 -21.04
C LYS A 27 5.00 -7.75 -19.55
N VAL A 28 5.66 -8.49 -18.65
CA VAL A 28 5.58 -8.27 -17.21
C VAL A 28 6.22 -6.93 -16.82
N ILE A 29 7.33 -6.53 -17.42
CA ILE A 29 7.97 -5.22 -17.20
C ILE A 29 7.08 -4.08 -17.70
N LEU A 30 6.40 -4.23 -18.83
CA LEU A 30 5.43 -3.27 -19.32
C LEU A 30 4.20 -3.19 -18.41
N MET A 31 3.70 -4.34 -17.91
CA MET A 31 2.63 -4.39 -16.93
C MET A 31 3.05 -3.83 -15.56
N THR A 32 4.27 -4.14 -15.11
CA THR A 32 4.78 -3.63 -13.81
C THR A 32 5.28 -2.19 -13.89
N LYS A 33 5.53 -1.64 -15.06
CA LYS A 33 5.86 -0.22 -15.23
C LYS A 33 4.67 0.65 -14.83
N SER A 34 3.47 0.33 -15.29
CA SER A 34 2.24 1.02 -14.90
C SER A 34 1.91 0.81 -13.40
N ILE A 35 2.19 -0.38 -12.85
CA ILE A 35 2.02 -0.65 -11.42
C ILE A 35 3.04 0.16 -10.60
N ARG A 36 4.29 0.26 -11.02
CA ARG A 36 5.32 1.07 -10.34
C ARG A 36 5.02 2.56 -10.43
N GLU A 37 4.54 3.04 -11.56
CA GLU A 37 4.11 4.43 -11.73
C GLU A 37 2.84 4.72 -10.92
N ALA A 38 1.92 3.75 -10.80
CA ALA A 38 0.75 3.85 -9.93
C ALA A 38 1.13 3.82 -8.45
N ILE A 39 2.07 2.97 -8.06
CA ILE A 39 2.64 2.95 -6.72
C ILE A 39 3.38 4.27 -6.47
N ALA A 40 4.19 4.77 -7.39
CA ALA A 40 4.88 6.05 -7.25
C ALA A 40 3.90 7.23 -7.19
N ALA A 41 2.79 7.20 -7.93
CA ALA A 41 1.73 8.21 -7.85
C ALA A 41 0.95 8.13 -6.53
N LEU A 42 0.63 6.92 -6.05
CA LEU A 42 0.09 6.69 -4.71
C LEU A 42 1.06 7.17 -3.62
N TYR A 43 2.37 6.93 -3.79
CA TYR A 43 3.40 7.43 -2.87
C TYR A 43 3.49 8.94 -2.87
N SER A 44 3.49 9.56 -4.03
CA SER A 44 3.48 11.02 -4.15
C SER A 44 2.23 11.64 -3.53
N SER A 45 1.08 10.98 -3.67
CA SER A 45 -0.19 11.35 -3.05
C SER A 45 -0.16 11.16 -1.53
N LEU A 46 0.37 10.04 -1.03
CA LEU A 46 0.54 9.78 0.41
C LEU A 46 1.49 10.79 1.09
N CYS A 47 2.51 11.28 0.36
CA CYS A 47 3.49 12.23 0.90
C CYS A 47 3.07 13.69 0.77
N THR A 48 2.12 14.03 -0.10
CA THR A 48 1.74 15.41 -0.43
C THR A 48 0.28 15.76 -0.16
N ALA A 49 -0.56 14.76 0.11
CA ALA A 49 -1.96 15.00 0.42
C ALA A 49 -2.09 15.74 1.77
N ALA A 50 -2.81 16.84 1.77
CA ALA A 50 -3.28 17.43 3.01
C ALA A 50 -4.04 16.35 3.79
N VAL A 51 -3.71 16.23 5.07
CA VAL A 51 -4.41 15.31 5.97
C VAL A 51 -5.91 15.63 5.88
N PRO A 52 -6.78 14.67 5.52
CA PRO A 52 -8.21 14.94 5.42
C PRO A 52 -8.77 15.43 6.75
N ASP A 53 -9.72 16.37 6.70
CA ASP A 53 -10.42 16.83 7.89
C ASP A 53 -11.09 15.67 8.62
N GLY A 54 -11.00 15.65 9.94
CA GLY A 54 -11.60 14.62 10.80
C GLY A 54 -10.69 13.44 11.12
N ILE A 55 -9.48 13.35 10.55
CA ILE A 55 -8.50 12.31 10.89
C ILE A 55 -7.89 12.55 12.27
N GLU A 56 -7.84 13.78 12.74
CA GLU A 56 -7.36 14.18 14.07
C GLU A 56 -8.13 13.52 15.21
N ASP A 57 -9.35 13.03 14.95
CA ASP A 57 -10.17 12.29 15.91
C ASP A 57 -9.76 10.83 16.08
N ASN A 58 -8.81 10.32 15.27
CA ASN A 58 -8.33 8.93 15.32
C ASN A 58 -7.35 8.67 16.49
N LYS A 59 -7.58 9.32 17.63
CA LYS A 59 -6.69 9.29 18.78
C LYS A 59 -6.44 7.86 19.28
N GLY A 60 -5.17 7.52 19.44
CA GLY A 60 -4.73 6.18 19.87
C GLY A 60 -4.64 5.13 18.76
N ASN A 61 -5.02 5.50 17.54
CA ASN A 61 -4.86 4.68 16.33
C ASN A 61 -4.00 5.44 15.32
N ILE A 62 -3.23 4.71 14.52
CA ILE A 62 -2.44 5.28 13.41
C ILE A 62 -2.95 4.86 12.03
N TYR A 63 -4.04 4.13 11.97
CA TYR A 63 -4.77 3.70 10.77
C TYR A 63 -6.25 3.45 11.15
N VAL A 64 -7.11 3.17 10.18
CA VAL A 64 -8.51 2.82 10.43
C VAL A 64 -8.62 1.50 11.18
N SER A 65 -9.10 1.56 12.43
CA SER A 65 -9.27 0.41 13.32
C SER A 65 -10.71 0.28 13.79
N ARG A 66 -11.03 -0.81 14.50
CA ARG A 66 -12.38 -1.02 15.11
C ARG A 66 -12.78 0.07 16.10
N THR A 67 -11.81 0.79 16.65
CA THR A 67 -12.03 1.88 17.59
C THR A 67 -12.03 3.26 16.93
N SER A 68 -11.80 3.33 15.61
CA SER A 68 -11.83 4.59 14.89
C SER A 68 -13.27 5.11 14.76
N PRO A 69 -13.49 6.42 14.97
CA PRO A 69 -14.77 7.05 14.70
C PRO A 69 -15.22 6.87 13.24
N THR A 70 -16.53 6.85 13.00
CA THR A 70 -17.08 6.74 11.65
C THR A 70 -16.67 7.90 10.73
N THR A 71 -16.44 9.09 11.30
CA THR A 71 -15.91 10.26 10.58
C THR A 71 -14.51 9.98 10.02
N VAL A 72 -13.65 9.33 10.80
CA VAL A 72 -12.30 8.92 10.38
C VAL A 72 -12.37 7.89 9.26
N VAL A 73 -13.22 6.87 9.41
CA VAL A 73 -13.42 5.84 8.38
C VAL A 73 -13.87 6.47 7.07
N LYS A 74 -14.82 7.38 7.15
CA LYS A 74 -15.33 8.13 5.99
C LYS A 74 -14.22 8.98 5.34
N ALA A 75 -13.43 9.68 6.13
CA ALA A 75 -12.33 10.51 5.62
C ALA A 75 -11.29 9.68 4.85
N HIS A 76 -10.93 8.48 5.34
CA HIS A 76 -10.03 7.56 4.63
C HIS A 76 -10.63 7.06 3.31
N TYR A 77 -11.92 6.68 3.31
CA TYR A 77 -12.60 6.26 2.10
C TYR A 77 -12.67 7.38 1.06
N GLU A 78 -13.07 8.58 1.47
CA GLU A 78 -13.18 9.73 0.57
C GLU A 78 -11.82 10.14 -0.01
N GLN A 79 -10.74 10.03 0.77
CA GLN A 79 -9.38 10.24 0.26
C GLN A 79 -9.01 9.19 -0.77
N TYR A 80 -9.24 7.90 -0.47
CA TYR A 80 -9.02 6.82 -1.41
C TYR A 80 -9.82 7.02 -2.72
N GLU A 81 -11.09 7.40 -2.62
CA GLU A 81 -11.94 7.68 -3.78
C GLU A 81 -11.36 8.81 -4.64
N ARG A 82 -10.96 9.92 -4.03
CA ARG A 82 -10.35 11.07 -4.74
C ARG A 82 -9.07 10.66 -5.46
N ASP A 83 -8.21 9.93 -4.79
CA ASP A 83 -6.92 9.50 -5.33
C ASP A 83 -7.11 8.51 -6.48
N PHE A 84 -8.01 7.55 -6.31
CA PHE A 84 -8.29 6.56 -7.34
C PHE A 84 -8.97 7.16 -8.58
N VAL A 85 -9.93 8.07 -8.40
CA VAL A 85 -10.51 8.86 -9.50
C VAL A 85 -9.44 9.66 -10.24
N THR A 86 -8.54 10.28 -9.51
CA THR A 86 -7.43 11.07 -10.09
C THR A 86 -6.49 10.16 -10.88
N PHE A 87 -6.13 9.02 -10.33
CA PHE A 87 -5.33 8.00 -11.01
C PHE A 87 -6.00 7.55 -12.32
N LEU A 88 -7.28 7.17 -12.29
CA LEU A 88 -8.03 6.73 -13.48
C LEU A 88 -8.06 7.82 -14.56
N LYS A 89 -8.29 9.09 -14.19
CA LYS A 89 -8.24 10.22 -15.11
C LYS A 89 -6.89 10.37 -15.82
N TYR A 90 -5.78 10.18 -15.09
CA TYR A 90 -4.46 10.24 -15.71
C TYR A 90 -4.20 9.03 -16.61
N ARG A 91 -4.54 7.82 -16.16
CA ARG A 91 -4.40 6.61 -16.98
C ARG A 91 -5.23 6.67 -18.27
N SER A 92 -6.42 7.27 -18.20
CA SER A 92 -7.25 7.44 -19.41
C SER A 92 -6.62 8.35 -20.46
N LYS A 93 -5.79 9.33 -20.06
CA LYS A 93 -5.08 10.20 -21.00
C LYS A 93 -3.86 9.52 -21.64
N GLU A 94 -3.28 8.53 -20.99
CA GLU A 94 -2.08 7.84 -21.44
C GLU A 94 -2.38 6.63 -22.33
N LEU A 95 -3.53 5.99 -22.10
CA LEU A 95 -3.96 4.84 -22.88
C LEU A 95 -4.63 5.29 -24.18
N VAL A 96 -4.39 4.55 -25.26
CA VAL A 96 -5.14 4.69 -26.50
C VAL A 96 -6.56 4.15 -26.32
N LYS A 97 -7.51 4.58 -27.17
CA LYS A 97 -8.85 4.02 -27.23
C LYS A 97 -8.82 2.51 -27.38
N GLY A 98 -9.58 1.77 -26.58
CA GLY A 98 -9.56 0.32 -26.52
C GLY A 98 -8.34 -0.28 -25.84
N GLY A 99 -7.41 0.55 -25.35
CA GLY A 99 -6.27 0.11 -24.53
C GLY A 99 -6.72 -0.53 -23.23
N ARG A 100 -6.03 -1.56 -22.79
CA ARG A 100 -6.36 -2.33 -21.59
C ARG A 100 -5.44 -1.98 -20.43
N MET A 101 -5.99 -1.98 -19.22
CA MET A 101 -5.25 -1.82 -17.98
C MET A 101 -5.69 -2.91 -17.00
N ILE A 102 -4.72 -3.54 -16.35
CA ILE A 102 -4.95 -4.48 -15.27
C ILE A 102 -4.32 -3.88 -14.01
N LEU A 103 -5.11 -3.81 -12.95
CA LEU A 103 -4.65 -3.38 -11.63
C LEU A 103 -4.82 -4.54 -10.64
N THR A 104 -3.82 -4.70 -9.80
CA THR A 104 -3.87 -5.58 -8.62
C THR A 104 -3.54 -4.73 -7.42
N MET A 105 -4.42 -4.70 -6.44
CA MET A 105 -4.26 -3.92 -5.23
C MET A 105 -4.65 -4.73 -4.00
N LEU A 106 -4.00 -4.46 -2.88
CA LEU A 106 -4.47 -5.00 -1.61
C LEU A 106 -5.86 -4.45 -1.31
N GLY A 107 -6.76 -5.34 -0.94
CA GLY A 107 -8.14 -5.01 -0.66
C GLY A 107 -8.75 -6.00 0.33
N ARG A 108 -10.06 -6.10 0.31
CA ARG A 108 -10.83 -7.04 1.12
C ARG A 108 -11.87 -7.75 0.27
N ASN A 109 -12.22 -8.98 0.65
CA ASN A 109 -13.22 -9.77 -0.07
C ASN A 109 -14.65 -9.54 0.44
N ASN A 110 -14.82 -8.79 1.53
CA ASN A 110 -16.09 -8.52 2.18
C ASN A 110 -16.19 -7.05 2.62
N GLU A 111 -17.31 -6.68 3.21
CA GLU A 111 -17.54 -5.32 3.72
C GLU A 111 -16.87 -5.06 5.09
N ASP A 112 -16.27 -6.05 5.74
CA ASP A 112 -15.55 -5.85 7.00
C ASP A 112 -14.20 -5.15 6.76
N LEU A 113 -14.17 -3.85 7.01
CA LEU A 113 -12.97 -3.00 6.95
C LEU A 113 -11.87 -3.44 7.92
N TYR A 114 -12.23 -4.22 8.93
CA TYR A 114 -11.33 -4.59 10.03
C TYR A 114 -10.84 -6.03 9.93
N SER A 115 -10.95 -6.64 8.73
CA SER A 115 -10.42 -7.97 8.51
C SER A 115 -8.90 -7.99 8.76
N LYS A 116 -8.43 -9.04 9.43
CA LYS A 116 -7.02 -9.12 9.87
C LYS A 116 -6.02 -8.93 8.72
N GLY A 117 -6.30 -9.46 7.54
CA GLY A 117 -5.44 -9.32 6.37
C GLY A 117 -5.21 -7.88 5.92
N CYS A 118 -6.16 -6.97 6.19
CA CYS A 118 -6.05 -5.58 5.75
C CYS A 118 -4.89 -4.82 6.42
N TYR A 119 -4.65 -5.06 7.71
CA TYR A 119 -3.73 -4.22 8.50
C TYR A 119 -2.55 -4.98 9.07
N TYR A 120 -2.42 -6.26 8.75
CA TYR A 120 -1.37 -7.13 9.25
C TYR A 120 0.04 -6.57 9.03
N ILE A 121 0.26 -5.88 7.90
CA ILE A 121 1.57 -5.29 7.57
C ILE A 121 1.86 -4.06 8.45
N VAL A 122 0.82 -3.31 8.83
CA VAL A 122 0.96 -2.04 9.56
C VAL A 122 0.88 -2.23 11.07
N GLU A 123 0.19 -3.26 11.53
CA GLU A 123 -0.02 -3.52 12.96
C GLU A 123 1.29 -3.66 13.75
N PRO A 124 2.34 -4.35 13.26
CA PRO A 124 3.63 -4.39 13.93
C PRO A 124 4.29 -3.02 14.11
N LEU A 125 4.08 -2.09 13.18
CA LEU A 125 4.56 -0.72 13.33
C LEU A 125 3.82 0.01 14.46
N VAL A 126 2.50 -0.17 14.54
CA VAL A 126 1.68 0.40 15.63
C VAL A 126 2.17 -0.10 16.99
N MET A 127 2.40 -1.42 17.08
CA MET A 127 2.89 -2.06 18.31
C MET A 127 4.28 -1.56 18.67
N ALA A 128 5.20 -1.46 17.69
CA ALA A 128 6.54 -0.94 17.89
C ALA A 128 6.52 0.50 18.42
N LEU A 129 5.72 1.37 17.80
CA LEU A 129 5.58 2.77 18.25
C LEU A 129 5.01 2.85 19.68
N LYS A 130 4.04 2.01 20.04
CA LYS A 130 3.50 1.95 21.40
C LYS A 130 4.54 1.50 22.43
N GLU A 131 5.32 0.46 22.12
CA GLU A 131 6.42 0.02 23.00
C GLU A 131 7.47 1.13 23.18
N LEU A 132 7.82 1.85 22.11
CA LEU A 132 8.77 2.97 22.21
C LEU A 132 8.21 4.15 23.05
N VAL A 133 6.90 4.36 23.07
CA VAL A 133 6.25 5.29 24.01
C VAL A 133 6.38 4.80 25.45
N GLU A 134 6.13 3.51 25.71
CA GLU A 134 6.26 2.91 27.05
C GLU A 134 7.71 2.97 27.57
N MET A 135 8.68 2.88 26.67
CA MET A 135 10.12 3.07 26.97
C MET A 135 10.52 4.55 27.18
N GLY A 136 9.60 5.50 26.96
CA GLY A 136 9.88 6.93 27.06
C GLY A 136 10.73 7.51 25.91
N LEU A 137 10.85 6.78 24.81
CA LEU A 137 11.67 7.19 23.64
C LEU A 137 10.87 8.04 22.64
N ILE A 138 9.55 7.98 22.68
CA ILE A 138 8.63 8.78 21.85
C ILE A 138 7.54 9.37 22.74
N GLN A 139 7.17 10.61 22.47
CA GLN A 139 6.04 11.24 23.14
C GLN A 139 4.71 10.64 22.63
N LYS A 140 3.83 10.27 23.56
CA LYS A 140 2.51 9.69 23.25
C LYS A 140 1.67 10.61 22.35
N GLU A 141 1.77 11.90 22.55
CA GLU A 141 1.05 12.92 21.80
C GLU A 141 1.46 12.91 20.31
N LYS A 142 2.75 12.70 20.04
CA LYS A 142 3.26 12.55 18.67
C LYS A 142 2.70 11.29 17.98
N VAL A 143 2.59 10.16 18.70
CA VAL A 143 1.97 8.95 18.15
C VAL A 143 0.47 9.15 17.93
N ASN A 144 -0.22 9.83 18.84
CA ASN A 144 -1.66 10.10 18.71
C ASN A 144 -2.02 11.03 17.54
N SER A 145 -1.09 11.85 17.06
CA SER A 145 -1.28 12.71 15.91
C SER A 145 -0.78 12.11 14.59
N PHE A 146 -0.13 10.95 14.64
CA PHE A 146 0.35 10.24 13.46
C PHE A 146 -0.74 9.37 12.85
N ASN A 147 -0.97 9.53 11.56
CA ASN A 147 -1.94 8.71 10.83
C ASN A 147 -1.34 8.26 9.50
N ILE A 148 -1.55 6.99 9.17
CA ILE A 148 -1.20 6.41 7.88
C ILE A 148 -2.48 6.27 7.06
N LEU A 149 -2.53 6.98 5.92
CA LEU A 149 -3.68 6.98 5.01
C LEU A 149 -3.68 5.70 4.16
N ILE A 150 -3.97 4.56 4.79
CA ILE A 150 -4.13 3.28 4.10
C ILE A 150 -5.62 2.95 4.06
N TYR A 151 -6.09 2.57 2.88
CA TYR A 151 -7.43 2.05 2.66
C TYR A 151 -7.38 0.78 1.82
N HIS A 152 -8.09 -0.24 2.24
CA HIS A 152 -8.20 -1.52 1.54
C HIS A 152 -9.61 -1.63 0.96
N PRO A 153 -9.79 -1.35 -0.35
CA PRO A 153 -11.11 -1.32 -0.96
C PRO A 153 -11.73 -2.71 -1.11
N SER A 154 -13.06 -2.76 -1.07
CA SER A 154 -13.82 -3.92 -1.53
C SER A 154 -13.99 -3.88 -3.06
N PRO A 155 -14.29 -5.01 -3.72
CA PRO A 155 -14.63 -5.03 -5.13
C PRO A 155 -15.80 -4.10 -5.49
N ALA A 156 -16.79 -4.00 -4.60
CA ALA A 156 -17.96 -3.13 -4.79
C ALA A 156 -17.57 -1.65 -4.84
N GLU A 157 -16.67 -1.21 -3.96
CA GLU A 157 -16.16 0.17 -3.93
C GLU A 157 -15.31 0.46 -5.17
N VAL A 158 -14.41 -0.45 -5.56
CA VAL A 158 -13.61 -0.32 -6.79
C VAL A 158 -14.52 -0.18 -8.00
N LYS A 159 -15.52 -1.05 -8.11
CA LYS A 159 -16.53 -0.99 -9.20
C LYS A 159 -17.23 0.35 -9.23
N TYR A 160 -17.76 0.78 -8.08
CA TYR A 160 -18.48 2.06 -7.97
C TYR A 160 -17.62 3.24 -8.45
N ILE A 161 -16.35 3.31 -8.02
CA ILE A 161 -15.46 4.42 -8.39
C ILE A 161 -15.15 4.41 -9.89
N VAL A 162 -14.87 3.24 -10.48
CA VAL A 162 -14.59 3.12 -11.92
C VAL A 162 -15.80 3.49 -12.75
N GLU A 163 -17.00 3.04 -12.37
CA GLU A 163 -18.25 3.37 -13.06
C GLU A 163 -18.59 4.85 -12.94
N LYS A 164 -18.35 5.46 -11.78
CA LYS A 164 -18.57 6.89 -11.51
C LYS A 164 -17.60 7.77 -12.31
N GLU A 165 -16.32 7.38 -12.39
CA GLU A 165 -15.31 8.12 -13.16
C GLU A 165 -15.58 8.04 -14.67
N GLY A 166 -15.97 6.87 -15.18
CA GLY A 166 -16.58 6.69 -16.50
C GLY A 166 -15.63 6.51 -17.68
N SER A 167 -14.31 6.67 -17.54
CA SER A 167 -13.36 6.54 -18.66
C SER A 167 -13.09 5.08 -19.07
N PHE A 168 -13.47 4.11 -18.24
CA PHE A 168 -13.18 2.70 -18.45
C PHE A 168 -14.44 1.84 -18.40
N THR A 169 -14.39 0.72 -19.11
CA THR A 169 -15.31 -0.40 -18.97
C THR A 169 -14.61 -1.50 -18.19
N ILE A 170 -15.27 -2.05 -17.18
CA ILE A 170 -14.74 -3.17 -16.41
C ILE A 170 -14.96 -4.45 -17.24
N ASP A 171 -13.88 -5.15 -17.56
CA ASP A 171 -13.91 -6.43 -18.26
C ASP A 171 -13.97 -7.60 -17.26
N VAL A 172 -13.13 -7.52 -16.20
CA VAL A 172 -13.04 -8.52 -15.12
C VAL A 172 -12.85 -7.79 -13.81
N LEU A 173 -13.53 -8.25 -12.77
CA LEU A 173 -13.32 -7.83 -11.39
C LEU A 173 -13.43 -9.06 -10.49
N GLU A 174 -12.34 -9.41 -9.85
CA GLU A 174 -12.24 -10.61 -9.02
C GLU A 174 -11.36 -10.36 -7.79
N THR A 175 -11.42 -11.26 -6.84
CA THR A 175 -10.52 -11.30 -5.69
C THR A 175 -9.63 -12.53 -5.76
N SER A 176 -8.41 -12.39 -5.30
CA SER A 176 -7.47 -13.50 -5.12
C SER A 176 -6.89 -13.46 -3.72
N GLU A 177 -6.90 -14.57 -3.05
CA GLU A 177 -6.32 -14.72 -1.73
C GLU A 177 -4.92 -15.33 -1.83
N PHE A 178 -4.01 -14.82 -1.02
CA PHE A 178 -2.69 -15.42 -0.87
C PHE A 178 -2.30 -15.47 0.61
N HIS A 179 -1.51 -16.47 0.93
CA HIS A 179 -1.03 -16.70 2.29
C HIS A 179 0.46 -16.41 2.34
N ILE A 180 0.90 -15.83 3.44
CA ILE A 180 2.32 -15.78 3.77
C ILE A 180 2.52 -16.88 4.80
N ASP A 181 3.09 -18.00 4.36
CA ASP A 181 3.47 -19.10 5.25
C ASP A 181 4.77 -18.71 5.97
N ALA A 182 4.66 -18.50 7.27
CA ALA A 182 5.84 -18.42 8.12
C ALA A 182 6.02 -19.78 8.81
N THR A 183 7.06 -20.47 8.46
CA THR A 183 7.57 -21.51 9.35
C THR A 183 8.37 -20.83 10.47
N PRO A 184 8.28 -21.28 11.73
CA PRO A 184 9.03 -20.68 12.85
C PRO A 184 10.55 -20.64 12.65
N GLN A 185 11.06 -21.35 11.64
CA GLN A 185 12.47 -21.41 11.26
C GLN A 185 12.85 -20.43 10.12
N ASP A 186 11.86 -19.78 9.51
CA ASP A 186 12.07 -18.90 8.35
C ASP A 186 12.03 -17.43 8.80
N CYS A 187 13.10 -17.00 9.49
CA CYS A 187 13.33 -15.57 9.77
C CYS A 187 13.33 -14.71 8.49
N THR A 188 13.52 -15.34 7.34
CA THR A 188 13.57 -14.69 6.03
C THR A 188 12.27 -13.97 5.69
N ASN A 189 11.10 -14.52 6.05
CA ASN A 189 9.82 -13.89 5.74
C ASN A 189 9.53 -12.68 6.63
N SER A 190 9.85 -12.73 7.91
CA SER A 190 9.72 -11.59 8.83
C SER A 190 10.68 -10.46 8.46
N ASP A 191 11.89 -10.80 8.07
CA ASP A 191 12.88 -9.85 7.55
C ASP A 191 12.40 -9.22 6.24
N ASN A 192 11.84 -10.00 5.32
CA ASN A 192 11.26 -9.52 4.08
C ASN A 192 10.08 -8.58 4.34
N MET A 193 9.21 -8.90 5.30
CA MET A 193 8.07 -8.04 5.67
C MET A 193 8.55 -6.71 6.26
N ALA A 194 9.46 -6.74 7.23
CA ALA A 194 10.02 -5.53 7.83
C ALA A 194 10.80 -4.69 6.79
N ASN A 195 11.59 -5.34 5.93
CA ASN A 195 12.32 -4.69 4.85
C ASN A 195 11.39 -4.11 3.77
N SER A 196 10.21 -4.71 3.54
CA SER A 196 9.21 -4.17 2.62
C SER A 196 8.43 -3.00 3.24
N LEU A 197 8.19 -3.03 4.56
CA LEU A 197 7.50 -1.97 5.27
C LEU A 197 8.37 -0.71 5.39
N ARG A 198 9.67 -0.86 5.61
CA ARG A 198 10.59 0.25 5.87
C ARG A 198 10.57 1.34 4.78
N PRO A 199 10.75 1.03 3.48
CA PRO A 199 10.72 2.04 2.42
C PRO A 199 9.37 2.77 2.33
N LEU A 200 8.30 2.14 2.80
CA LEU A 200 6.95 2.69 2.80
C LEU A 200 6.74 3.64 3.98
N ALA A 201 7.12 3.23 5.17
CA ALA A 201 6.80 3.93 6.41
C ALA A 201 7.86 4.94 6.85
N GLU A 202 9.15 4.69 6.57
CA GLU A 202 10.25 5.55 7.04
C GLU A 202 10.10 7.01 6.59
N PRO A 203 9.76 7.34 5.32
CA PRO A 203 9.55 8.73 4.92
C PRO A 203 8.41 9.43 5.69
N LEU A 204 7.33 8.70 5.99
CA LEU A 204 6.20 9.21 6.76
C LEU A 204 6.61 9.44 8.22
N LEU A 205 7.33 8.48 8.81
CA LEU A 205 7.83 8.58 10.18
C LEU A 205 8.82 9.75 10.33
N VAL A 206 9.78 9.88 9.41
CA VAL A 206 10.74 11.00 9.43
C VAL A 206 10.02 12.35 9.28
N SER A 207 9.05 12.42 8.38
CA SER A 207 8.27 13.65 8.17
C SER A 207 7.49 14.06 9.42
N HIS A 208 6.96 13.11 10.19
CA HIS A 208 6.11 13.39 11.34
C HIS A 208 6.90 13.51 12.65
N PHE A 209 7.80 12.59 12.92
CA PHE A 209 8.56 12.51 14.18
C PHE A 209 9.87 13.31 14.15
N GLY A 210 10.36 13.65 12.95
CA GLY A 210 11.66 14.27 12.76
C GLY A 210 12.81 13.26 12.74
N THR A 211 14.05 13.77 12.70
CA THR A 211 15.27 12.96 12.62
C THR A 211 15.74 12.42 13.99
N GLU A 212 15.06 12.82 15.07
CA GLU A 212 15.40 12.38 16.43
C GLU A 212 14.97 10.93 16.70
N LEU A 213 13.97 10.43 15.97
CA LEU A 213 13.52 9.05 16.06
C LEU A 213 14.52 8.12 15.38
N ASN A 214 15.06 7.18 16.13
CA ASN A 214 15.96 6.16 15.57
C ASN A 214 15.18 5.13 14.75
N MET A 215 15.24 5.25 13.42
CA MET A 215 14.52 4.39 12.48
C MET A 215 14.97 2.93 12.59
N ASP A 216 16.25 2.66 12.81
CA ASP A 216 16.74 1.28 12.97
C ASP A 216 16.11 0.63 14.22
N GLN A 217 15.94 1.37 15.29
CA GLN A 217 15.27 0.88 16.49
C GLN A 217 13.79 0.57 16.22
N VAL A 218 13.06 1.44 15.50
CA VAL A 218 11.68 1.21 15.11
C VAL A 218 11.54 -0.06 14.28
N PHE A 219 12.34 -0.21 13.22
CA PHE A 219 12.20 -1.34 12.30
C PHE A 219 12.77 -2.65 12.84
N ASN A 220 13.77 -2.60 13.74
CA ASN A 220 14.18 -3.78 14.50
C ASN A 220 13.06 -4.29 15.41
N LYS A 221 12.36 -3.36 16.10
CA LYS A 221 11.21 -3.72 16.92
C LYS A 221 10.05 -4.26 16.06
N CYS A 222 9.76 -3.68 14.92
CA CYS A 222 8.79 -4.21 13.96
C CYS A 222 9.14 -5.64 13.54
N ARG A 223 10.41 -5.94 13.28
CA ARG A 223 10.88 -7.29 12.91
C ARG A 223 10.60 -8.29 14.01
N GLU A 224 10.95 -7.96 15.27
CA GLU A 224 10.66 -8.83 16.42
C GLU A 224 9.16 -9.15 16.53
N ILE A 225 8.31 -8.12 16.36
CA ILE A 225 6.87 -8.26 16.43
C ILE A 225 6.33 -9.09 15.25
N PHE A 226 6.86 -8.90 14.02
CA PHE A 226 6.50 -9.75 12.88
C PHE A 226 6.80 -11.23 13.15
N VAL A 227 7.98 -11.56 13.67
CA VAL A 227 8.32 -12.95 14.07
C VAL A 227 7.27 -13.51 15.01
N TYR A 228 6.89 -12.74 16.04
CA TYR A 228 5.90 -13.17 17.02
C TYR A 228 4.51 -13.36 16.42
N CYS A 229 4.04 -12.42 15.59
CA CYS A 229 2.73 -12.47 14.96
C CYS A 229 2.63 -13.64 13.96
N MET A 230 3.66 -13.81 13.12
CA MET A 230 3.70 -14.87 12.12
C MET A 230 3.77 -16.27 12.74
N ALA A 231 4.42 -16.42 13.90
CA ALA A 231 4.46 -17.70 14.62
C ALA A 231 3.09 -18.13 15.19
N LYS A 232 2.19 -17.16 15.41
CA LYS A 232 0.88 -17.43 16.03
C LYS A 232 -0.23 -17.70 15.04
N GLU A 233 -0.23 -17.05 13.89
CA GLU A 233 -1.37 -17.09 12.97
C GLU A 233 -0.90 -17.05 11.52
N LYS A 234 -1.50 -17.90 10.69
CA LYS A 234 -1.43 -17.75 9.23
C LYS A 234 -2.32 -16.60 8.83
N THR A 235 -1.76 -15.64 8.09
CA THR A 235 -2.52 -14.48 7.63
C THR A 235 -2.82 -14.62 6.15
N THR A 236 -4.08 -14.44 5.81
CA THR A 236 -4.57 -14.39 4.43
C THR A 236 -4.68 -12.92 4.01
N PHE A 237 -4.06 -12.60 2.90
CA PHE A 237 -4.20 -11.32 2.23
C PHE A 237 -5.15 -11.46 1.05
N THR A 238 -5.93 -10.44 0.80
CA THR A 238 -6.81 -10.39 -0.35
C THR A 238 -6.31 -9.34 -1.34
N ASN A 239 -6.16 -9.73 -2.60
CA ASN A 239 -6.00 -8.81 -3.70
C ASN A 239 -7.34 -8.60 -4.39
N VAL A 240 -7.65 -7.35 -4.73
CA VAL A 240 -8.66 -6.99 -5.72
C VAL A 240 -7.96 -6.85 -7.07
N ILE A 241 -8.40 -7.62 -8.04
CA ILE A 241 -7.86 -7.63 -9.41
C ILE A 241 -8.94 -7.08 -10.32
N ILE A 242 -8.62 -6.04 -11.07
CA ILE A 242 -9.54 -5.45 -12.02
C ILE A 242 -8.85 -5.29 -13.39
N SER A 243 -9.51 -5.83 -14.43
CA SER A 243 -9.16 -5.59 -15.83
C SER A 243 -10.16 -4.62 -16.43
N MET A 244 -9.65 -3.62 -17.11
CA MET A 244 -10.46 -2.54 -17.67
C MET A 244 -10.00 -2.17 -19.07
N THR A 245 -10.98 -1.86 -19.94
CA THR A 245 -10.73 -1.32 -21.29
C THR A 245 -11.13 0.16 -21.33
N LYS A 246 -10.21 1.00 -21.85
CA LYS A 246 -10.51 2.42 -22.04
C LYS A 246 -11.65 2.60 -23.03
N ARG A 247 -12.65 3.38 -22.63
CA ARG A 247 -13.77 3.82 -23.48
C ARG A 247 -13.29 4.80 -24.57
N ASN A 248 -14.19 5.13 -25.43
CA ASN A 248 -13.94 6.02 -26.59
C ASN A 248 -13.71 7.48 -26.18
#